data_5739d3d454562b585e86a970f75386d4
#
_entry.id   5739d3d454562b585e86a970f75386d4
#
_cell.length_a   1.000
_cell.length_b   1.000
_cell.length_c   1.000
_cell.angle_alpha   90.00
_cell.angle_beta   90.00
_cell.angle_gamma   90.00
#
_symmetry.space_group_name_H-M   'P 1'
#
loop_
_entity.id
_entity.type
_entity.pdbx_description
1 polymer ?
#
loop_
_entity_poly.entity_id
_entity_poly.type
_entity_poly.pdbx_seq_one_letter_code
_entity_poly.pdbx_strand_id
1 'polypeptide(L)'
;MFNEVYDVIVVGAGHAGSEAAAAAANMGSKTLLVTMSLQNIAQMSCNPAMGGIAKGQIVREIDALGGYSGIVSDTSAIQFKMLNKSKGPAMWSPRVQSDRMRFAEDWRLLLEGTPNLDFYQEMVSGLLVENHKVVGVKTSLGIKIRSKSVVLTNGTFLNGLIHIGDKNFGGGRAGEKAATGITEQLVDLGFESGRMKTGTPPRVDGRSLDYSKMVEQPGDENPEKFSYLDITKPLENQRSCHMTYTSLEVHDLLREGFDRSPMFNGRIKSLGPRYCPSIEDKINRFADKDRHQLFIEPEGWKTCEVYVNGFSTSLPEDVQFKALRSVVGFENVKFFRPGYAIEYDYFPPTQLKHTLETKLVEGLYFAGQINGTTGYEEAASQGLMAGINASLKTQEKEAFTLRRDEAYIGVLIDDLITKGTEEPYRMFTSRAEYRTLLRQDNADLRLTPKGFSIGLASEKRLRRMEQKHNEAEKFVKFFSDTSVKPEEANPVLESKGSALVKQSDKMFKIFSRPNITIDDIRKFEAVEQYIQDNNLDNEVIEQAEIQVKYSGYIAKEKNNADKLSRLEYVKIPENFDYSQIKSMSFEAREKLKKIQPTTVSQASRISGVSPNDISVLLVYMGR
;
A
#
# COMPACT_ATOMS: atom_id res chain seq x y z
N MET A 1 -22.82 -22.58 11.97
CA MET A 1 -21.90 -21.45 12.20
C MET A 1 -21.31 -21.49 13.63
N PHE A 2 -22.05 -21.32 14.69
CA PHE A 2 -21.47 -21.17 16.05
C PHE A 2 -20.91 -22.47 16.68
N ASN A 3 -21.31 -23.62 16.21
CA ASN A 3 -20.80 -24.94 16.66
C ASN A 3 -19.66 -25.46 15.77
N GLU A 4 -19.25 -24.71 14.76
CA GLU A 4 -18.19 -25.11 13.85
C GLU A 4 -16.86 -24.47 14.26
N VAL A 5 -15.78 -25.09 13.89
CA VAL A 5 -14.43 -24.53 14.05
C VAL A 5 -13.95 -24.04 12.69
N TYR A 6 -13.67 -22.77 12.59
CA TYR A 6 -13.06 -22.17 11.39
C TYR A 6 -11.55 -22.41 11.38
N ASP A 7 -10.96 -22.46 10.21
CA ASP A 7 -9.50 -22.44 10.11
C ASP A 7 -8.99 -21.02 10.43
N VAL A 8 -9.61 -20.00 9.85
CA VAL A 8 -9.21 -18.61 10.03
C VAL A 8 -10.45 -17.74 10.32
N ILE A 9 -10.39 -16.93 11.37
CA ILE A 9 -11.34 -15.82 11.57
C ILE A 9 -10.60 -14.51 11.30
N VAL A 10 -11.17 -13.66 10.43
CA VAL A 10 -10.70 -12.31 10.17
C VAL A 10 -11.64 -11.30 10.84
N VAL A 11 -11.11 -10.44 11.68
CA VAL A 11 -11.86 -9.43 12.43
C VAL A 11 -11.66 -8.06 11.80
N GLY A 12 -12.74 -7.48 11.27
CA GLY A 12 -12.74 -6.24 10.50
C GLY A 12 -12.69 -6.50 8.99
N ALA A 13 -13.49 -5.77 8.24
CA ALA A 13 -13.59 -5.89 6.77
C ALA A 13 -13.14 -4.61 6.05
N GLY A 14 -12.11 -3.92 6.57
CA GLY A 14 -11.39 -2.89 5.83
C GLY A 14 -10.48 -3.50 4.76
N HIS A 15 -9.61 -2.68 4.13
CA HIS A 15 -8.70 -3.17 3.08
C HIS A 15 -7.84 -4.37 3.52
N ALA A 16 -7.32 -4.34 4.75
CA ALA A 16 -6.55 -5.46 5.30
C ALA A 16 -7.42 -6.71 5.50
N GLY A 17 -8.59 -6.57 6.10
CA GLY A 17 -9.46 -7.72 6.39
C GLY A 17 -10.04 -8.33 5.13
N SER A 18 -10.39 -7.53 4.12
CA SER A 18 -10.90 -8.02 2.84
C SER A 18 -9.85 -8.86 2.09
N GLU A 19 -8.60 -8.39 2.02
CA GLU A 19 -7.52 -9.17 1.41
C GLU A 19 -7.15 -10.41 2.23
N ALA A 20 -7.13 -10.31 3.57
CA ALA A 20 -6.82 -11.45 4.44
C ALA A 20 -7.87 -12.56 4.30
N ALA A 21 -9.15 -12.20 4.30
CA ALA A 21 -10.25 -13.15 4.15
C ALA A 21 -10.25 -13.82 2.77
N ALA A 22 -10.08 -13.02 1.70
CA ALA A 22 -9.97 -13.53 0.34
C ALA A 22 -8.80 -14.49 0.18
N ALA A 23 -7.61 -14.11 0.68
CA ALA A 23 -6.42 -14.95 0.58
C ALA A 23 -6.59 -16.29 1.31
N ALA A 24 -7.01 -16.27 2.57
CA ALA A 24 -7.19 -17.48 3.35
C ALA A 24 -8.23 -18.41 2.72
N ALA A 25 -9.37 -17.89 2.28
CA ALA A 25 -10.45 -18.65 1.66
C ALA A 25 -10.04 -19.24 0.30
N ASN A 26 -9.38 -18.46 -0.57
CA ASN A 26 -8.88 -18.93 -1.87
C ASN A 26 -7.80 -20.00 -1.75
N MET A 27 -7.05 -20.00 -0.64
CA MET A 27 -6.07 -21.07 -0.33
C MET A 27 -6.73 -22.31 0.29
N GLY A 28 -8.06 -22.38 0.35
CA GLY A 28 -8.84 -23.52 0.80
C GLY A 28 -9.13 -23.58 2.30
N SER A 29 -8.77 -22.56 3.08
CA SER A 29 -9.11 -22.49 4.50
C SER A 29 -10.57 -22.08 4.70
N LYS A 30 -11.29 -22.79 5.57
CA LYS A 30 -12.63 -22.37 6.01
C LYS A 30 -12.51 -21.08 6.81
N THR A 31 -12.96 -19.99 6.21
CA THR A 31 -12.70 -18.62 6.70
C THR A 31 -14.00 -17.94 7.11
N LEU A 32 -14.00 -17.22 8.23
CA LEU A 32 -15.09 -16.36 8.66
C LEU A 32 -14.60 -14.90 8.70
N LEU A 33 -15.29 -14.01 7.99
CA LEU A 33 -15.10 -12.57 8.08
C LEU A 33 -16.13 -11.97 9.02
N VAL A 34 -15.67 -11.44 10.17
CA VAL A 34 -16.52 -10.77 11.16
C VAL A 34 -16.34 -9.26 11.05
N THR A 35 -17.42 -8.53 10.81
CA THR A 35 -17.37 -7.08 10.68
C THR A 35 -18.60 -6.42 11.30
N MET A 36 -18.47 -5.19 11.78
CA MET A 36 -19.60 -4.43 12.34
C MET A 36 -20.61 -3.98 11.27
N SER A 37 -20.20 -3.90 10.01
CA SER A 37 -21.06 -3.50 8.90
C SER A 37 -20.64 -4.17 7.60
N LEU A 38 -21.53 -4.99 7.04
CA LEU A 38 -21.35 -5.58 5.71
C LEU A 38 -21.47 -4.54 4.58
N GLN A 39 -22.14 -3.43 4.82
CA GLN A 39 -22.30 -2.35 3.84
C GLN A 39 -21.00 -1.54 3.66
N ASN A 40 -20.12 -1.57 4.66
CA ASN A 40 -18.90 -0.77 4.71
C ASN A 40 -17.62 -1.60 4.44
N ILE A 41 -17.76 -2.77 3.82
CA ILE A 41 -16.61 -3.59 3.41
C ILE A 41 -15.67 -2.77 2.52
N ALA A 42 -14.38 -2.77 2.85
CA ALA A 42 -13.31 -2.05 2.15
C ALA A 42 -13.60 -0.56 1.86
N GLN A 43 -14.47 0.08 2.64
CA GLN A 43 -14.84 1.47 2.41
C GLN A 43 -13.64 2.40 2.47
N MET A 44 -13.49 3.26 1.45
CA MET A 44 -12.49 4.32 1.41
C MET A 44 -12.86 5.46 2.36
N SER A 45 -12.31 5.45 3.58
CA SER A 45 -12.63 6.42 4.64
C SER A 45 -11.93 7.77 4.44
N CYS A 46 -10.82 7.77 3.71
CA CYS A 46 -10.03 8.95 3.36
C CYS A 46 -10.23 9.28 1.87
N ASN A 47 -9.16 9.62 1.13
CA ASN A 47 -9.27 9.91 -0.30
C ASN A 47 -9.77 8.71 -1.11
N PRO A 48 -10.63 8.91 -2.12
CA PRO A 48 -11.16 7.83 -2.94
C PRO A 48 -10.17 7.44 -4.05
N ALA A 49 -8.99 6.98 -3.66
CA ALA A 49 -7.94 6.62 -4.61
C ALA A 49 -7.07 5.46 -4.12
N MET A 50 -6.62 4.63 -5.05
CA MET A 50 -5.66 3.55 -4.82
C MET A 50 -4.37 3.81 -5.60
N GLY A 51 -3.24 3.44 -5.02
CA GLY A 51 -1.93 3.61 -5.63
C GLY A 51 -1.27 4.96 -5.36
N GLY A 52 -0.43 5.40 -6.30
CA GLY A 52 0.46 6.53 -6.12
C GLY A 52 1.89 6.10 -5.78
N ILE A 53 2.75 7.07 -5.41
CA ILE A 53 4.19 6.86 -5.23
C ILE A 53 4.48 5.72 -4.25
N ALA A 54 5.20 4.69 -4.70
CA ALA A 54 5.48 3.42 -4.05
C ALA A 54 4.25 2.54 -3.77
N LYS A 55 3.07 3.12 -3.68
CA LYS A 55 1.83 2.41 -3.34
C LYS A 55 1.24 1.70 -4.56
N GLY A 56 1.37 2.30 -5.75
CA GLY A 56 1.01 1.65 -7.00
C GLY A 56 1.78 0.33 -7.21
N GLN A 57 3.07 0.31 -6.85
CA GLN A 57 3.88 -0.89 -6.85
C GLN A 57 3.30 -1.97 -5.91
N ILE A 58 2.89 -1.59 -4.70
CA ILE A 58 2.27 -2.51 -3.74
C ILE A 58 0.97 -3.11 -4.30
N VAL A 59 0.11 -2.31 -4.93
CA VAL A 59 -1.13 -2.82 -5.54
C VAL A 59 -0.84 -3.84 -6.65
N ARG A 60 0.16 -3.56 -7.49
CA ARG A 60 0.62 -4.50 -8.53
C ARG A 60 1.19 -5.80 -7.92
N GLU A 61 1.89 -5.70 -6.79
CA GLU A 61 2.42 -6.86 -6.06
C GLU A 61 1.30 -7.69 -5.41
N ILE A 62 0.27 -7.04 -4.84
CA ILE A 62 -0.92 -7.72 -4.33
C ILE A 62 -1.62 -8.49 -5.45
N ASP A 63 -1.84 -7.84 -6.60
CA ASP A 63 -2.45 -8.49 -7.76
C ASP A 63 -1.61 -9.66 -8.28
N ALA A 64 -0.30 -9.50 -8.39
CA ALA A 64 0.63 -10.55 -8.83
C ALA A 64 0.58 -11.80 -7.96
N LEU A 65 0.44 -11.64 -6.64
CA LEU A 65 0.30 -12.74 -5.69
C LEU A 65 -1.08 -13.43 -5.75
N GLY A 66 -2.09 -12.80 -6.33
CA GLY A 66 -3.45 -13.34 -6.42
C GLY A 66 -4.47 -12.61 -5.55
N GLY A 67 -4.13 -11.45 -4.97
CA GLY A 67 -5.06 -10.57 -4.24
C GLY A 67 -6.03 -9.82 -5.17
N TYR A 68 -6.96 -9.12 -4.58
CA TYR A 68 -8.12 -8.54 -5.28
C TYR A 68 -8.09 -7.02 -5.41
N SER A 69 -7.25 -6.31 -4.64
CA SER A 69 -7.21 -4.82 -4.64
C SER A 69 -6.98 -4.22 -6.03
N GLY A 70 -6.13 -4.85 -6.86
CA GLY A 70 -5.89 -4.40 -8.23
C GLY A 70 -7.13 -4.52 -9.11
N ILE A 71 -7.83 -5.65 -9.03
CA ILE A 71 -9.07 -5.91 -9.79
C ILE A 71 -10.16 -4.91 -9.42
N VAL A 72 -10.41 -4.73 -8.10
CA VAL A 72 -11.46 -3.81 -7.62
C VAL A 72 -11.09 -2.35 -7.93
N SER A 73 -9.81 -1.99 -7.89
CA SER A 73 -9.37 -0.65 -8.29
C SER A 73 -9.68 -0.38 -9.76
N ASP A 74 -9.47 -1.35 -10.64
CA ASP A 74 -9.77 -1.21 -12.08
C ASP A 74 -11.28 -1.12 -12.34
N THR A 75 -12.10 -1.99 -11.72
CA THR A 75 -13.55 -2.03 -11.96
C THR A 75 -14.28 -0.79 -11.43
N SER A 76 -13.75 -0.17 -10.38
CA SER A 76 -14.31 1.05 -9.76
C SER A 76 -13.64 2.34 -10.20
N ALA A 77 -12.68 2.27 -11.12
CA ALA A 77 -11.89 3.41 -11.57
C ALA A 77 -12.75 4.51 -12.21
N ILE A 78 -12.41 5.77 -11.92
CA ILE A 78 -12.96 6.95 -12.62
C ILE A 78 -11.86 7.79 -13.28
N GLN A 79 -10.61 7.63 -12.87
CA GLN A 79 -9.44 8.25 -13.49
C GLN A 79 -8.21 7.39 -13.23
N PHE A 80 -7.32 7.32 -14.22
CA PHE A 80 -6.00 6.68 -14.10
C PHE A 80 -4.89 7.70 -14.38
N LYS A 81 -3.80 7.61 -13.62
CA LYS A 81 -2.61 8.41 -13.85
C LYS A 81 -1.34 7.65 -13.46
N MET A 82 -0.37 7.57 -14.38
CA MET A 82 0.97 7.09 -14.07
C MET A 82 1.82 8.22 -13.51
N LEU A 83 2.07 8.21 -12.21
CA LEU A 83 2.88 9.22 -11.54
C LEU A 83 4.37 8.97 -11.80
N ASN A 84 5.16 10.06 -11.80
CA ASN A 84 6.61 10.03 -11.99
C ASN A 84 7.08 9.45 -13.34
N LYS A 85 6.25 9.50 -14.40
CA LYS A 85 6.58 8.95 -15.72
C LYS A 85 7.91 9.51 -16.27
N SER A 86 8.21 10.79 -16.03
CA SER A 86 9.46 11.43 -16.43
C SER A 86 10.71 10.97 -15.67
N LYS A 87 10.57 10.23 -14.56
CA LYS A 87 11.68 9.77 -13.71
C LYS A 87 12.15 8.34 -14.02
N GLY A 88 11.55 7.71 -15.02
CA GLY A 88 11.89 6.36 -15.45
C GLY A 88 11.15 5.24 -14.69
N PRO A 89 11.20 3.99 -15.21
CA PRO A 89 10.36 2.86 -14.79
C PRO A 89 10.48 2.49 -13.31
N ALA A 90 11.65 2.67 -12.70
CA ALA A 90 11.86 2.42 -11.27
C ALA A 90 11.00 3.33 -10.35
N MET A 91 10.52 4.46 -10.89
CA MET A 91 9.71 5.43 -10.16
C MET A 91 8.26 5.51 -10.63
N TRP A 92 7.91 4.84 -11.74
CA TRP A 92 6.55 4.81 -12.26
C TRP A 92 5.60 4.22 -11.21
N SER A 93 4.55 4.95 -10.91
CA SER A 93 3.66 4.63 -9.82
C SER A 93 2.21 4.85 -10.26
N PRO A 94 1.50 3.78 -10.63
CA PRO A 94 0.11 3.90 -11.06
C PRO A 94 -0.78 4.36 -9.91
N ARG A 95 -1.74 5.23 -10.24
CA ARG A 95 -2.75 5.74 -9.33
C ARG A 95 -4.11 5.75 -10.02
N VAL A 96 -5.09 5.19 -9.34
CA VAL A 96 -6.50 5.19 -9.76
C VAL A 96 -7.29 6.05 -8.78
N GLN A 97 -8.07 6.99 -9.30
CA GLN A 97 -9.17 7.60 -8.59
C GLN A 97 -10.38 6.69 -8.73
N SER A 98 -11.05 6.35 -7.63
CA SER A 98 -12.11 5.36 -7.60
C SER A 98 -13.49 5.97 -7.35
N ASP A 99 -14.53 5.36 -7.90
CA ASP A 99 -15.89 5.51 -7.40
C ASP A 99 -15.99 4.79 -6.06
N ARG A 100 -16.08 5.56 -4.98
CA ARG A 100 -16.01 5.07 -3.61
C ARG A 100 -17.13 4.08 -3.27
N MET A 101 -18.34 4.32 -3.76
CA MET A 101 -19.47 3.43 -3.50
C MET A 101 -19.31 2.13 -4.26
N ARG A 102 -18.95 2.22 -5.55
CA ARG A 102 -18.69 1.06 -6.39
C ARG A 102 -17.51 0.22 -5.89
N PHE A 103 -16.44 0.86 -5.40
CA PHE A 103 -15.31 0.15 -4.81
C PHE A 103 -15.71 -0.76 -3.64
N ALA A 104 -16.55 -0.25 -2.73
CA ALA A 104 -17.05 -1.05 -1.60
C ALA A 104 -18.01 -2.16 -2.07
N GLU A 105 -18.90 -1.86 -3.03
CA GLU A 105 -19.83 -2.83 -3.61
C GLU A 105 -19.09 -3.95 -4.34
N ASP A 106 -18.15 -3.60 -5.23
CA ASP A 106 -17.36 -4.58 -6.00
C ASP A 106 -16.55 -5.49 -5.06
N TRP A 107 -15.94 -4.95 -4.00
CA TRP A 107 -15.28 -5.74 -2.97
C TRP A 107 -16.24 -6.72 -2.29
N ARG A 108 -17.40 -6.24 -1.88
CA ARG A 108 -18.40 -7.08 -1.22
C ARG A 108 -18.85 -8.24 -2.12
N LEU A 109 -19.24 -7.95 -3.35
CA LEU A 109 -19.70 -8.96 -4.31
C LEU A 109 -18.59 -9.97 -4.63
N LEU A 110 -17.37 -9.53 -4.74
CA LEU A 110 -16.22 -10.39 -5.01
C LEU A 110 -15.93 -11.33 -3.82
N LEU A 111 -16.04 -10.82 -2.59
CA LEU A 111 -15.91 -11.65 -1.39
C LEU A 111 -17.08 -12.63 -1.24
N GLU A 112 -18.32 -12.21 -1.50
CA GLU A 112 -19.51 -13.09 -1.47
C GLU A 112 -19.41 -14.22 -2.50
N GLY A 113 -18.72 -13.98 -3.63
CA GLY A 113 -18.42 -14.99 -4.65
C GLY A 113 -17.19 -15.87 -4.33
N THR A 114 -16.48 -15.61 -3.24
CA THR A 114 -15.26 -16.36 -2.88
C THR A 114 -15.62 -17.66 -2.14
N PRO A 115 -15.21 -18.84 -2.64
CA PRO A 115 -15.47 -20.11 -1.95
C PRO A 115 -14.82 -20.12 -0.55
N ASN A 116 -15.36 -20.93 0.35
CA ASN A 116 -14.87 -21.15 1.72
C ASN A 116 -14.91 -19.90 2.62
N LEU A 117 -15.63 -18.83 2.22
CA LEU A 117 -15.74 -17.59 2.98
C LEU A 117 -17.17 -17.38 3.50
N ASP A 118 -17.30 -17.37 4.82
CA ASP A 118 -18.53 -17.01 5.52
C ASP A 118 -18.45 -15.59 6.09
N PHE A 119 -19.61 -14.98 6.35
CA PHE A 119 -19.73 -13.62 6.89
C PHE A 119 -20.55 -13.61 8.16
N TYR A 120 -20.14 -12.75 9.10
CA TYR A 120 -20.94 -12.47 10.28
C TYR A 120 -20.89 -10.99 10.64
N GLN A 121 -22.06 -10.34 10.68
CA GLN A 121 -22.13 -8.93 11.05
C GLN A 121 -22.31 -8.79 12.55
N GLU A 122 -21.20 -8.56 13.25
CA GLU A 122 -21.17 -8.30 14.68
C GLU A 122 -19.82 -7.64 15.07
N MET A 123 -19.80 -7.00 16.22
CA MET A 123 -18.56 -6.49 16.82
C MET A 123 -17.88 -7.61 17.61
N VAL A 124 -16.59 -7.83 17.34
CA VAL A 124 -15.74 -8.67 18.18
C VAL A 124 -15.23 -7.83 19.36
N SER A 125 -15.53 -8.27 20.58
CA SER A 125 -15.14 -7.59 21.82
C SER A 125 -14.04 -8.31 22.59
N GLY A 126 -13.59 -9.48 22.14
CA GLY A 126 -12.51 -10.22 22.82
C GLY A 126 -12.05 -11.43 22.01
N LEU A 127 -10.92 -11.96 22.44
CA LEU A 127 -10.29 -13.18 21.93
C LEU A 127 -10.51 -14.34 22.88
N LEU A 128 -10.63 -15.54 22.34
CA LEU A 128 -10.54 -16.77 23.11
C LEU A 128 -9.07 -17.23 23.06
N VAL A 129 -8.38 -17.25 24.19
CA VAL A 129 -6.96 -17.63 24.28
C VAL A 129 -6.82 -18.73 25.33
N GLU A 130 -6.17 -19.82 24.95
CA GLU A 130 -5.88 -20.97 25.80
C GLU A 130 -4.37 -21.30 25.68
N ASN A 131 -3.64 -21.34 26.80
CA ASN A 131 -2.20 -21.66 26.82
C ASN A 131 -1.36 -20.84 25.80
N HIS A 132 -1.52 -19.53 25.78
CA HIS A 132 -0.85 -18.61 24.82
C HIS A 132 -1.15 -18.89 23.33
N LYS A 133 -2.25 -19.57 23.03
CA LYS A 133 -2.73 -19.82 21.67
C LYS A 133 -4.13 -19.27 21.50
N VAL A 134 -4.37 -18.55 20.40
CA VAL A 134 -5.73 -18.12 20.06
C VAL A 134 -6.55 -19.33 19.60
N VAL A 135 -7.79 -19.43 20.12
CA VAL A 135 -8.72 -20.52 19.78
C VAL A 135 -10.08 -19.98 19.31
N GLY A 136 -10.19 -18.69 19.04
CA GLY A 136 -11.38 -18.06 18.51
C GLY A 136 -11.59 -16.64 19.00
N VAL A 137 -12.82 -16.15 18.81
CA VAL A 137 -13.24 -14.80 19.17
C VAL A 137 -14.53 -14.82 19.99
N LYS A 138 -14.77 -13.74 20.75
CA LYS A 138 -16.01 -13.45 21.46
C LYS A 138 -16.63 -12.18 20.90
N THR A 139 -17.90 -12.22 20.59
CA THR A 139 -18.65 -11.04 20.09
C THR A 139 -19.19 -10.20 21.25
N SER A 140 -19.65 -8.99 20.93
CA SER A 140 -20.27 -8.08 21.91
C SER A 140 -21.57 -8.65 22.51
N LEU A 141 -22.27 -9.51 21.78
CA LEU A 141 -23.45 -10.24 22.26
C LEU A 141 -23.10 -11.50 23.08
N GLY A 142 -21.81 -11.76 23.31
CA GLY A 142 -21.33 -12.88 24.13
C GLY A 142 -21.17 -14.21 23.39
N ILE A 143 -21.42 -14.24 22.09
CA ILE A 143 -21.25 -15.45 21.28
C ILE A 143 -19.74 -15.77 21.14
N LYS A 144 -19.39 -17.03 21.34
CA LYS A 144 -18.04 -17.54 21.16
C LYS A 144 -17.96 -18.33 19.85
N ILE A 145 -17.03 -17.96 18.97
CA ILE A 145 -16.80 -18.63 17.69
C ILE A 145 -15.36 -19.15 17.70
N ARG A 146 -15.20 -20.45 17.48
CA ARG A 146 -13.89 -21.10 17.53
C ARG A 146 -13.17 -21.07 16.20
N SER A 147 -11.84 -20.92 16.25
CA SER A 147 -10.95 -21.02 15.10
C SER A 147 -9.56 -21.45 15.48
N LYS A 148 -8.77 -21.90 14.48
CA LYS A 148 -7.36 -22.25 14.64
C LYS A 148 -6.44 -21.01 14.61
N SER A 149 -6.83 -19.97 13.86
CA SER A 149 -6.10 -18.70 13.73
C SER A 149 -7.06 -17.52 13.69
N VAL A 150 -6.60 -16.35 14.14
CA VAL A 150 -7.34 -15.08 14.09
C VAL A 150 -6.46 -13.99 13.52
N VAL A 151 -7.00 -13.21 12.58
CA VAL A 151 -6.35 -12.02 12.02
C VAL A 151 -7.11 -10.77 12.47
N LEU A 152 -6.46 -9.90 13.24
CA LEU A 152 -7.03 -8.62 13.68
C LEU A 152 -6.68 -7.51 12.67
N THR A 153 -7.72 -6.82 12.17
CA THR A 153 -7.60 -5.75 11.17
C THR A 153 -8.46 -4.55 11.53
N ASN A 154 -8.41 -4.12 12.79
CA ASN A 154 -9.39 -3.20 13.39
C ASN A 154 -9.33 -1.75 12.86
N GLY A 155 -8.37 -1.36 12.03
CA GLY A 155 -8.26 -0.02 11.46
C GLY A 155 -8.19 1.07 12.54
N THR A 156 -9.04 2.09 12.42
CA THR A 156 -9.16 3.20 13.38
C THR A 156 -10.20 2.95 14.48
N PHE A 157 -10.64 1.70 14.67
CA PHE A 157 -11.80 1.40 15.51
C PHE A 157 -11.46 1.06 16.97
N LEU A 158 -10.22 0.54 17.24
CA LEU A 158 -9.83 0.20 18.63
C LEU A 158 -9.79 1.45 19.50
N ASN A 159 -10.74 1.53 20.46
CA ASN A 159 -10.95 2.68 21.32
C ASN A 159 -10.95 4.01 20.56
N GLY A 160 -11.55 3.99 19.36
CA GLY A 160 -11.60 5.12 18.45
C GLY A 160 -12.27 6.33 19.06
N LEU A 161 -11.64 7.51 18.95
CA LEU A 161 -12.16 8.79 19.46
C LEU A 161 -12.06 9.86 18.39
N ILE A 162 -13.21 10.35 17.95
CA ILE A 162 -13.32 11.40 16.92
C ILE A 162 -13.31 12.76 17.58
N HIS A 163 -12.57 13.71 16.99
CA HIS A 163 -12.43 15.10 17.45
C HIS A 163 -12.83 16.09 16.36
N ILE A 164 -13.71 17.03 16.69
CA ILE A 164 -14.10 18.18 15.86
C ILE A 164 -14.14 19.42 16.78
N GLY A 165 -13.11 20.26 16.70
CA GLY A 165 -12.96 21.41 17.59
C GLY A 165 -13.04 21.00 19.07
N ASP A 166 -13.96 21.63 19.79
CA ASP A 166 -14.15 21.40 21.22
C ASP A 166 -14.86 20.09 21.56
N LYS A 167 -15.42 19.38 20.58
CA LYS A 167 -16.21 18.17 20.76
C LYS A 167 -15.40 16.93 20.48
N ASN A 168 -15.66 15.88 21.26
CA ASN A 168 -15.19 14.53 20.96
C ASN A 168 -16.29 13.51 21.26
N PHE A 169 -16.22 12.37 20.58
CA PHE A 169 -17.15 11.26 20.78
C PHE A 169 -16.52 9.94 20.30
N GLY A 170 -16.90 8.84 20.92
CA GLY A 170 -16.43 7.52 20.56
C GLY A 170 -16.91 7.11 19.16
N GLY A 171 -15.97 6.63 18.33
CA GLY A 171 -16.27 6.14 17.00
C GLY A 171 -14.99 5.75 16.26
N GLY A 172 -15.09 4.75 15.40
CA GLY A 172 -13.99 4.36 14.52
C GLY A 172 -13.96 5.14 13.20
N ARG A 173 -15.12 5.66 12.81
CA ARG A 173 -15.38 6.51 11.65
C ARG A 173 -16.68 7.30 11.93
N ALA A 174 -16.87 8.44 11.25
CA ALA A 174 -18.09 9.23 11.42
C ALA A 174 -19.34 8.36 11.17
N GLY A 175 -20.24 8.30 12.16
CA GLY A 175 -21.46 7.48 12.14
C GLY A 175 -21.29 6.01 12.54
N GLU A 176 -20.08 5.57 12.88
CA GLU A 176 -19.81 4.18 13.27
C GLU A 176 -19.20 4.10 14.69
N LYS A 177 -19.62 3.10 15.46
CA LYS A 177 -19.15 2.90 16.84
C LYS A 177 -17.67 2.54 16.90
N ALA A 178 -17.01 2.82 18.03
CA ALA A 178 -15.70 2.29 18.34
C ALA A 178 -15.78 0.81 18.73
N ALA A 179 -14.70 0.07 18.49
CA ALA A 179 -14.51 -1.29 19.01
C ALA A 179 -13.77 -1.22 20.34
N THR A 180 -14.33 -1.86 21.37
CA THR A 180 -13.80 -1.86 22.74
C THR A 180 -13.62 -3.28 23.25
N GLY A 181 -12.75 -3.47 24.25
CA GLY A 181 -12.49 -4.73 24.93
C GLY A 181 -11.27 -5.50 24.40
N ILE A 182 -10.91 -5.37 23.12
CA ILE A 182 -9.75 -6.06 22.53
C ILE A 182 -8.44 -5.46 23.03
N THR A 183 -8.31 -4.14 23.07
CA THR A 183 -7.06 -3.47 23.51
C THR A 183 -6.73 -3.86 24.93
N GLU A 184 -7.69 -3.78 25.83
CA GLU A 184 -7.55 -4.10 27.23
C GLU A 184 -7.08 -5.55 27.42
N GLN A 185 -7.71 -6.49 26.72
CA GLN A 185 -7.33 -7.90 26.76
C GLN A 185 -5.93 -8.15 26.23
N LEU A 186 -5.53 -7.48 25.13
CA LEU A 186 -4.18 -7.62 24.57
C LEU A 186 -3.13 -7.07 25.54
N VAL A 187 -3.41 -5.94 26.22
CA VAL A 187 -2.52 -5.38 27.24
C VAL A 187 -2.40 -6.37 28.43
N ASP A 188 -3.49 -6.97 28.88
CA ASP A 188 -3.47 -8.00 29.94
C ASP A 188 -2.68 -9.24 29.53
N LEU A 189 -2.61 -9.56 28.24
CA LEU A 189 -1.79 -10.64 27.69
C LEU A 189 -0.30 -10.24 27.53
N GLY A 190 0.06 -9.00 27.87
CA GLY A 190 1.44 -8.50 27.86
C GLY A 190 1.85 -7.73 26.60
N PHE A 191 0.91 -7.39 25.71
CA PHE A 191 1.23 -6.56 24.56
C PHE A 191 1.45 -5.09 24.95
N GLU A 192 2.48 -4.49 24.39
CA GLU A 192 2.64 -3.04 24.41
C GLU A 192 1.63 -2.41 23.44
N SER A 193 0.96 -1.35 23.86
CA SER A 193 0.05 -0.56 23.03
C SER A 193 0.42 0.91 23.06
N GLY A 194 -0.06 1.64 22.07
CA GLY A 194 0.06 3.10 21.99
C GLY A 194 -1.15 3.70 21.27
N ARG A 195 -1.16 5.02 21.14
CA ARG A 195 -2.22 5.73 20.40
C ARG A 195 -1.62 6.47 19.21
N MET A 196 -2.31 6.39 18.08
CA MET A 196 -2.01 7.15 16.86
C MET A 196 -3.20 8.02 16.48
N LYS A 197 -2.91 9.04 15.69
CA LYS A 197 -3.91 9.98 15.16
C LYS A 197 -3.85 10.00 13.65
N THR A 198 -5.01 10.04 13.02
CA THR A 198 -5.16 10.42 11.61
C THR A 198 -6.29 11.43 11.46
N GLY A 199 -6.57 11.90 10.26
CA GLY A 199 -7.64 12.84 10.00
C GLY A 199 -8.17 12.76 8.58
N THR A 200 -9.31 13.38 8.36
CA THR A 200 -9.96 13.46 7.05
C THR A 200 -10.46 14.90 6.82
N PRO A 201 -10.47 15.39 5.56
CA PRO A 201 -11.04 16.69 5.23
C PRO A 201 -12.57 16.65 5.16
N PRO A 202 -13.20 17.81 5.07
CA PRO A 202 -14.63 17.93 4.78
C PRO A 202 -15.01 17.23 3.47
N ARG A 203 -16.26 16.78 3.39
CA ARG A 203 -16.92 16.43 2.13
C ARG A 203 -17.90 17.55 1.77
N VAL A 204 -17.89 17.93 0.50
CA VAL A 204 -18.66 19.07 0.01
C VAL A 204 -19.55 18.67 -1.17
N ASP A 205 -20.60 19.45 -1.39
CA ASP A 205 -21.45 19.31 -2.58
C ASP A 205 -20.76 19.94 -3.80
N GLY A 206 -20.31 19.09 -4.72
CA GLY A 206 -19.64 19.52 -5.95
C GLY A 206 -20.48 20.43 -6.85
N ARG A 207 -21.82 20.41 -6.72
CA ARG A 207 -22.72 21.31 -7.44
C ARG A 207 -22.66 22.77 -6.95
N SER A 208 -22.09 22.97 -5.76
CA SER A 208 -21.90 24.28 -5.15
C SER A 208 -20.53 24.91 -5.45
N LEU A 209 -19.67 24.20 -6.18
CA LEU A 209 -18.33 24.64 -6.54
C LEU A 209 -18.30 25.29 -7.94
N ASP A 210 -17.46 26.29 -8.09
CA ASP A 210 -17.17 26.94 -9.38
C ASP A 210 -15.86 26.38 -9.97
N TYR A 211 -15.97 25.31 -10.73
CA TYR A 211 -14.84 24.65 -11.38
C TYR A 211 -14.12 25.50 -12.42
N SER A 212 -14.77 26.54 -12.97
CA SER A 212 -14.15 27.45 -13.95
C SER A 212 -13.00 28.26 -13.39
N LYS A 213 -12.95 28.41 -12.04
CA LYS A 213 -11.89 29.09 -11.31
C LYS A 213 -10.76 28.15 -10.86
N MET A 214 -10.83 26.87 -11.17
CA MET A 214 -9.89 25.85 -10.76
C MET A 214 -9.08 25.31 -11.95
N VAL A 215 -7.93 24.70 -11.66
CA VAL A 215 -7.11 24.07 -12.69
C VAL A 215 -7.54 22.63 -12.84
N GLU A 216 -8.01 22.26 -14.03
CA GLU A 216 -8.37 20.88 -14.34
C GLU A 216 -7.14 19.96 -14.29
N GLN A 217 -7.32 18.77 -13.73
CA GLN A 217 -6.32 17.72 -13.62
C GLN A 217 -6.86 16.44 -14.29
N PRO A 218 -6.69 16.32 -15.62
CA PRO A 218 -7.13 15.13 -16.35
C PRO A 218 -6.31 13.91 -16.01
N GLY A 219 -6.83 12.71 -16.27
CA GLY A 219 -6.10 11.47 -16.30
C GLY A 219 -5.13 11.38 -17.48
N ASP A 220 -4.44 10.25 -17.60
CA ASP A 220 -3.58 9.98 -18.75
C ASP A 220 -4.43 9.75 -20.02
N GLU A 221 -3.97 10.22 -21.18
CA GLU A 221 -4.68 10.03 -22.47
C GLU A 221 -4.82 8.55 -22.83
N ASN A 222 -3.79 7.76 -22.53
CA ASN A 222 -3.77 6.32 -22.69
C ASN A 222 -3.68 5.67 -21.31
N PRO A 223 -4.82 5.50 -20.60
CA PRO A 223 -4.80 4.93 -19.27
C PRO A 223 -4.41 3.46 -19.30
N GLU A 224 -3.67 3.05 -18.29
CA GLU A 224 -3.38 1.65 -17.99
C GLU A 224 -4.32 1.13 -16.92
N LYS A 225 -4.00 -0.03 -16.34
CA LYS A 225 -4.77 -0.67 -15.26
C LYS A 225 -3.84 -1.32 -14.23
N PHE A 226 -4.38 -1.71 -13.07
CA PHE A 226 -3.60 -2.39 -12.05
C PHE A 226 -3.48 -3.90 -12.28
N SER A 227 -4.59 -4.57 -12.59
CA SER A 227 -4.58 -6.03 -12.69
C SER A 227 -3.85 -6.52 -13.95
N TYR A 228 -3.03 -7.56 -13.79
CA TYR A 228 -2.41 -8.27 -14.91
C TYR A 228 -3.38 -9.17 -15.67
N LEU A 229 -4.59 -9.41 -15.11
CA LEU A 229 -5.61 -10.24 -15.74
C LEU A 229 -6.44 -9.47 -16.77
N ASP A 230 -6.82 -10.12 -17.85
CA ASP A 230 -7.66 -9.56 -18.91
C ASP A 230 -9.15 -9.45 -18.52
N ILE A 231 -9.51 -9.79 -17.28
CA ILE A 231 -10.86 -9.63 -16.74
C ILE A 231 -11.22 -8.15 -16.47
N THR A 232 -10.22 -7.30 -16.35
CA THR A 232 -10.36 -5.84 -16.26
C THR A 232 -9.82 -5.20 -17.51
N LYS A 233 -10.29 -3.97 -17.82
CA LYS A 233 -9.85 -3.19 -18.97
C LYS A 233 -9.46 -1.78 -18.53
N PRO A 234 -8.54 -1.12 -19.27
CA PRO A 234 -8.30 0.31 -19.09
C PRO A 234 -9.58 1.14 -19.28
N LEU A 235 -9.61 2.31 -18.64
CA LEU A 235 -10.75 3.23 -18.74
C LEU A 235 -10.88 3.77 -20.19
N GLU A 236 -12.10 3.72 -20.73
CA GLU A 236 -12.43 4.38 -22.00
C GLU A 236 -12.75 5.87 -21.79
N ASN A 237 -13.39 6.19 -20.67
CA ASN A 237 -13.75 7.55 -20.29
C ASN A 237 -13.23 7.84 -18.89
N GLN A 238 -12.85 9.09 -18.62
CA GLN A 238 -12.32 9.49 -17.34
C GLN A 238 -13.02 10.75 -16.82
N ARG A 239 -13.05 10.89 -15.48
CA ARG A 239 -13.52 12.08 -14.78
C ARG A 239 -12.34 12.84 -14.20
N SER A 240 -12.18 14.12 -14.58
CA SER A 240 -11.09 14.96 -14.10
C SER A 240 -11.24 15.31 -12.61
N CYS A 241 -10.11 15.37 -11.91
CA CYS A 241 -9.97 16.11 -10.66
C CYS A 241 -9.70 17.58 -10.97
N HIS A 242 -9.80 18.44 -9.96
CA HIS A 242 -9.45 19.87 -10.08
C HIS A 242 -8.49 20.28 -8.97
N MET A 243 -7.83 21.40 -9.15
CA MET A 243 -6.86 21.92 -8.22
C MET A 243 -7.11 23.40 -7.96
N THR A 244 -7.06 23.77 -6.69
CA THR A 244 -7.09 25.17 -6.23
C THR A 244 -6.09 25.33 -5.09
N TYR A 245 -6.05 26.51 -4.46
CA TYR A 245 -5.10 26.83 -3.40
C TYR A 245 -5.78 27.57 -2.24
N THR A 246 -5.25 27.42 -1.04
CA THR A 246 -5.52 28.33 0.06
C THR A 246 -4.85 29.69 -0.22
N SER A 247 -5.24 30.72 0.53
CA SER A 247 -4.63 32.05 0.53
C SER A 247 -4.27 32.47 1.95
N LEU A 248 -3.58 33.60 2.12
CA LEU A 248 -3.30 34.18 3.44
C LEU A 248 -4.58 34.45 4.23
N GLU A 249 -5.63 34.95 3.55
CA GLU A 249 -6.95 35.14 4.18
C GLU A 249 -7.51 33.82 4.73
N VAL A 250 -7.44 32.73 3.96
CA VAL A 250 -7.85 31.41 4.43
C VAL A 250 -7.02 30.96 5.64
N HIS A 251 -5.71 31.23 5.62
CA HIS A 251 -4.83 30.89 6.74
C HIS A 251 -5.19 31.67 8.01
N ASP A 252 -5.53 32.97 7.91
CA ASP A 252 -5.92 33.77 9.04
C ASP A 252 -7.24 33.28 9.65
N LEU A 253 -8.22 32.97 8.81
CA LEU A 253 -9.48 32.37 9.25
C LEU A 253 -9.29 31.04 9.98
N LEU A 254 -8.38 30.19 9.49
CA LEU A 254 -8.06 28.93 10.16
C LEU A 254 -7.38 29.13 11.51
N ARG A 255 -6.51 30.15 11.63
CA ARG A 255 -5.84 30.51 12.89
C ARG A 255 -6.83 30.96 13.98
N GLU A 256 -7.97 31.58 13.61
CA GLU A 256 -9.04 31.95 14.58
C GLU A 256 -9.54 30.71 15.37
N GLY A 257 -9.39 29.51 14.83
CA GLY A 257 -9.82 28.27 15.48
C GLY A 257 -8.75 27.53 16.28
N PHE A 258 -7.52 28.01 16.34
CA PHE A 258 -6.40 27.27 16.95
C PHE A 258 -6.59 27.01 18.44
N ASP A 259 -7.13 27.94 19.19
CA ASP A 259 -7.42 27.76 20.64
C ASP A 259 -8.46 26.68 20.90
N ARG A 260 -9.32 26.41 19.91
CA ARG A 260 -10.35 25.38 19.93
C ARG A 260 -9.91 24.08 19.24
N SER A 261 -8.70 24.04 18.66
CA SER A 261 -8.15 22.87 18.00
C SER A 261 -7.70 21.83 19.02
N PRO A 262 -8.16 20.57 18.92
CA PRO A 262 -7.74 19.50 19.83
C PRO A 262 -6.24 19.18 19.70
N MET A 263 -5.61 19.54 18.59
CA MET A 263 -4.17 19.39 18.36
C MET A 263 -3.33 20.42 19.11
N PHE A 264 -3.81 21.68 19.21
CA PHE A 264 -3.05 22.77 19.84
C PHE A 264 -3.40 22.98 21.31
N ASN A 265 -4.61 22.59 21.75
CA ASN A 265 -5.00 22.67 23.16
C ASN A 265 -4.60 21.45 24.02
N GLY A 266 -3.86 20.50 23.45
CA GLY A 266 -3.31 19.33 24.16
C GLY A 266 -4.30 18.19 24.42
N ARG A 267 -5.51 18.19 23.85
CA ARG A 267 -6.45 17.07 23.94
C ARG A 267 -5.96 15.87 23.16
N ILE A 268 -5.44 16.09 21.94
CA ILE A 268 -4.75 15.06 21.15
C ILE A 268 -3.28 15.06 21.58
N LYS A 269 -2.84 13.95 22.17
CA LYS A 269 -1.43 13.74 22.57
C LYS A 269 -0.68 12.80 21.63
N SER A 270 -1.40 12.07 20.79
CA SER A 270 -0.86 11.10 19.85
C SER A 270 -0.23 11.77 18.63
N LEU A 271 0.79 11.12 18.06
CA LEU A 271 1.45 11.60 16.84
C LEU A 271 0.59 11.33 15.61
N GLY A 272 0.47 12.33 14.76
CA GLY A 272 -0.17 12.22 13.46
C GLY A 272 0.83 11.86 12.34
N PRO A 273 0.32 11.49 11.15
CA PRO A 273 1.17 11.11 10.03
C PRO A 273 1.97 12.32 9.50
N ARG A 274 3.29 12.19 9.43
CA ARG A 274 4.22 13.22 8.98
C ARG A 274 3.94 13.73 7.56
N TYR A 275 3.46 12.85 6.69
CA TYR A 275 3.28 13.12 5.26
C TYR A 275 1.83 13.38 4.83
N CYS A 276 0.91 13.46 5.78
CA CYS A 276 -0.45 13.93 5.58
C CYS A 276 -0.84 14.85 6.75
N PRO A 277 -0.12 15.98 6.93
CA PRO A 277 -0.42 16.90 8.01
C PRO A 277 -1.79 17.54 7.77
N SER A 278 -2.48 17.87 8.85
CA SER A 278 -3.69 18.67 8.77
C SER A 278 -3.38 20.06 8.21
N ILE A 279 -4.41 20.78 7.74
CA ILE A 279 -4.22 22.13 7.20
C ILE A 279 -3.69 23.07 8.28
N GLU A 280 -4.16 22.94 9.53
CA GLU A 280 -3.66 23.71 10.67
C GLU A 280 -2.18 23.43 10.96
N ASP A 281 -1.71 22.19 10.81
CA ASP A 281 -0.29 21.84 10.90
C ASP A 281 0.54 22.48 9.78
N LYS A 282 0.00 22.49 8.55
CA LYS A 282 0.70 23.07 7.39
C LYS A 282 0.92 24.55 7.57
N ILE A 283 -0.14 25.31 7.92
CA ILE A 283 -0.04 26.75 8.09
C ILE A 283 0.78 27.17 9.31
N ASN A 284 0.93 26.29 10.31
CA ASN A 284 1.77 26.52 11.46
C ASN A 284 3.26 26.21 11.17
N ARG A 285 3.54 25.03 10.58
CA ARG A 285 4.93 24.60 10.30
C ARG A 285 5.56 25.29 9.09
N PHE A 286 4.74 25.70 8.12
CA PHE A 286 5.16 26.35 6.89
C PHE A 286 4.52 27.74 6.79
N ALA A 287 4.67 28.53 7.85
CA ALA A 287 4.08 29.87 7.95
C ALA A 287 4.63 30.87 6.92
N ASP A 288 5.77 30.54 6.30
CA ASP A 288 6.40 31.28 5.18
C ASP A 288 5.71 31.02 3.83
N LYS A 289 4.79 30.08 3.74
CA LYS A 289 4.07 29.76 2.51
C LYS A 289 2.74 30.51 2.44
N ASP A 290 2.56 31.32 1.40
CA ASP A 290 1.35 32.11 1.17
C ASP A 290 0.15 31.24 0.76
N ARG A 291 0.38 30.03 0.29
CA ARG A 291 -0.66 29.11 -0.20
C ARG A 291 -0.29 27.65 -0.05
N HIS A 292 -1.30 26.81 0.13
CA HIS A 292 -1.21 25.35 0.08
C HIS A 292 -2.15 24.81 -0.98
N GLN A 293 -1.70 23.78 -1.68
CA GLN A 293 -2.43 23.13 -2.76
C GLN A 293 -3.57 22.27 -2.21
N LEU A 294 -4.74 22.37 -2.86
CA LEU A 294 -5.92 21.57 -2.59
C LEU A 294 -6.32 20.82 -3.86
N PHE A 295 -6.53 19.52 -3.77
CA PHE A 295 -7.08 18.72 -4.86
C PHE A 295 -8.55 18.43 -4.58
N ILE A 296 -9.38 18.68 -5.58
CA ILE A 296 -10.82 18.55 -5.56
C ILE A 296 -11.15 17.25 -6.29
N GLU A 297 -11.37 16.22 -5.49
CA GLU A 297 -11.46 14.83 -5.97
C GLU A 297 -12.92 14.36 -5.93
N PRO A 298 -13.55 14.04 -7.09
CA PRO A 298 -14.90 13.46 -7.10
C PRO A 298 -14.88 12.08 -6.43
N GLU A 299 -15.88 11.79 -5.61
CA GLU A 299 -16.01 10.50 -4.91
C GLU A 299 -16.72 9.41 -5.75
N GLY A 300 -17.02 9.65 -7.02
CA GLY A 300 -17.59 8.66 -7.92
C GLY A 300 -18.09 9.27 -9.24
N TRP A 301 -18.61 8.41 -10.09
CA TRP A 301 -19.15 8.81 -11.40
C TRP A 301 -20.41 9.67 -11.30
N LYS A 302 -21.36 9.26 -10.45
CA LYS A 302 -22.71 9.83 -10.39
C LYS A 302 -22.96 10.67 -9.15
N THR A 303 -22.18 10.51 -8.10
CA THR A 303 -22.31 11.30 -6.87
C THR A 303 -21.82 12.72 -7.08
N CYS A 304 -22.48 13.68 -6.43
CA CYS A 304 -22.01 15.05 -6.31
C CYS A 304 -21.11 15.28 -5.09
N GLU A 305 -20.82 14.22 -4.30
CA GLU A 305 -19.90 14.32 -3.18
C GLU A 305 -18.46 14.47 -3.66
N VAL A 306 -17.75 15.42 -3.06
CA VAL A 306 -16.37 15.76 -3.41
C VAL A 306 -15.50 15.75 -2.17
N TYR A 307 -14.32 15.13 -2.28
CA TYR A 307 -13.26 15.10 -1.29
C TYR A 307 -12.30 16.27 -1.50
N VAL A 308 -12.05 17.05 -0.44
CA VAL A 308 -11.15 18.21 -0.50
C VAL A 308 -9.76 17.81 0.00
N ASN A 309 -8.99 17.12 -0.85
CA ASN A 309 -7.66 16.61 -0.49
C ASN A 309 -6.70 17.78 -0.20
N GLY A 310 -6.00 17.68 0.91
CA GLY A 310 -5.08 18.71 1.40
C GLY A 310 -5.67 19.62 2.49
N PHE A 311 -6.99 19.52 2.76
CA PHE A 311 -7.70 20.27 3.79
C PHE A 311 -8.13 19.38 4.98
N SER A 312 -7.39 18.32 5.29
CA SER A 312 -7.64 17.52 6.50
C SER A 312 -7.53 18.41 7.73
N THR A 313 -8.51 18.34 8.64
CA THR A 313 -8.57 19.26 9.77
C THR A 313 -9.38 18.67 10.93
N SER A 314 -9.04 19.12 12.15
CA SER A 314 -9.81 18.89 13.37
C SER A 314 -10.39 20.17 13.97
N LEU A 315 -10.27 21.29 13.28
CA LEU A 315 -10.84 22.58 13.70
C LEU A 315 -12.36 22.50 13.87
N PRO A 316 -12.96 23.42 14.62
CA PRO A 316 -14.41 23.55 14.73
C PRO A 316 -15.09 23.69 13.36
N GLU A 317 -16.29 23.12 13.21
CA GLU A 317 -17.02 23.10 11.94
C GLU A 317 -17.29 24.52 11.38
N ASP A 318 -17.62 25.48 12.25
CA ASP A 318 -17.83 26.88 11.89
C ASP A 318 -16.57 27.51 11.25
N VAL A 319 -15.39 27.21 11.79
CA VAL A 319 -14.10 27.68 11.25
C VAL A 319 -13.78 27.00 9.92
N GLN A 320 -13.99 25.68 9.83
CA GLN A 320 -13.81 24.94 8.58
C GLN A 320 -14.66 25.53 7.45
N PHE A 321 -15.93 25.79 7.73
CA PHE A 321 -16.89 26.33 6.76
C PHE A 321 -16.51 27.74 6.32
N LYS A 322 -16.20 28.63 7.28
CA LYS A 322 -15.78 30.02 7.01
C LYS A 322 -14.52 30.06 6.14
N ALA A 323 -13.51 29.28 6.50
CA ALA A 323 -12.25 29.21 5.78
C ALA A 323 -12.42 28.65 4.35
N LEU A 324 -13.21 27.59 4.17
CA LEU A 324 -13.43 27.03 2.84
C LEU A 324 -14.18 27.99 1.92
N ARG A 325 -15.10 28.81 2.42
CA ARG A 325 -15.79 29.82 1.61
C ARG A 325 -14.89 30.92 1.07
N SER A 326 -13.72 31.11 1.65
CA SER A 326 -12.70 32.05 1.16
C SER A 326 -11.69 31.40 0.19
N VAL A 327 -11.82 30.08 -0.09
CA VAL A 327 -11.03 29.42 -1.13
C VAL A 327 -11.63 29.71 -2.50
N VAL A 328 -10.78 30.03 -3.47
CA VAL A 328 -11.20 30.32 -4.86
C VAL A 328 -11.95 29.12 -5.43
N GLY A 329 -13.18 29.37 -5.93
CA GLY A 329 -14.10 28.35 -6.44
C GLY A 329 -15.00 27.71 -5.39
N PHE A 330 -14.87 28.09 -4.10
CA PHE A 330 -15.66 27.56 -2.99
C PHE A 330 -16.61 28.60 -2.37
N GLU A 331 -16.77 29.75 -2.97
CA GLU A 331 -17.52 30.90 -2.41
C GLU A 331 -18.96 30.55 -1.99
N ASN A 332 -19.55 29.57 -2.67
CA ASN A 332 -20.91 29.07 -2.42
C ASN A 332 -20.94 27.66 -1.85
N VAL A 333 -19.82 27.16 -1.33
CA VAL A 333 -19.68 25.76 -0.89
C VAL A 333 -20.75 25.37 0.13
N LYS A 334 -21.28 24.14 -0.04
CA LYS A 334 -22.16 23.45 0.90
C LYS A 334 -21.46 22.19 1.42
N PHE A 335 -21.51 21.97 2.72
CA PHE A 335 -20.94 20.78 3.34
C PHE A 335 -21.92 19.61 3.29
N PHE A 336 -21.38 18.41 3.04
CA PHE A 336 -22.04 17.15 3.38
C PHE A 336 -21.67 16.72 4.80
N ARG A 337 -20.39 16.89 5.18
CA ARG A 337 -19.91 16.65 6.54
C ARG A 337 -18.57 17.35 6.78
N PRO A 338 -18.28 17.75 8.03
CA PRO A 338 -17.02 18.37 8.39
C PRO A 338 -15.85 17.38 8.32
N GLY A 339 -14.64 17.91 8.25
CA GLY A 339 -13.41 17.19 8.54
C GLY A 339 -13.30 16.88 10.03
N TYR A 340 -12.54 15.83 10.36
CA TYR A 340 -12.29 15.44 11.75
C TYR A 340 -10.93 14.75 11.91
N ALA A 341 -10.41 14.79 13.13
CA ALA A 341 -9.34 13.90 13.53
C ALA A 341 -9.89 12.69 14.28
N ILE A 342 -9.18 11.57 14.19
CA ILE A 342 -9.48 10.37 14.95
C ILE A 342 -8.22 9.84 15.62
N GLU A 343 -8.30 9.57 16.92
CA GLU A 343 -7.32 8.81 17.69
C GLU A 343 -7.79 7.37 17.84
N TYR A 344 -6.86 6.43 17.80
CA TYR A 344 -7.13 4.99 17.91
C TYR A 344 -5.92 4.27 18.49
N ASP A 345 -6.16 3.09 19.08
CA ASP A 345 -5.09 2.28 19.62
C ASP A 345 -4.38 1.50 18.51
N TYR A 346 -3.06 1.37 18.66
CA TYR A 346 -2.22 0.53 17.84
C TYR A 346 -1.24 -0.28 18.69
N PHE A 347 -0.63 -1.28 18.12
CA PHE A 347 0.36 -2.13 18.77
C PHE A 347 1.68 -2.05 18.01
N PRO A 348 2.81 -1.69 18.68
CA PRO A 348 4.11 -1.64 18.04
C PRO A 348 4.42 -2.93 17.29
N PRO A 349 4.67 -2.89 15.96
CA PRO A 349 4.80 -4.08 15.11
C PRO A 349 6.09 -4.88 15.37
N THR A 350 7.02 -4.37 16.17
CA THR A 350 8.18 -5.12 16.67
C THR A 350 7.78 -6.35 17.49
N GLN A 351 6.53 -6.43 17.94
CA GLN A 351 5.93 -7.58 18.62
C GLN A 351 5.47 -8.69 17.66
N LEU A 352 5.67 -8.50 16.36
CA LEU A 352 5.29 -9.46 15.32
C LEU A 352 6.50 -10.20 14.76
N LYS A 353 6.26 -11.41 14.27
CA LYS A 353 7.16 -12.18 13.42
C LYS A 353 7.05 -11.64 11.96
N HIS A 354 7.94 -12.07 11.09
CA HIS A 354 7.93 -11.70 9.66
C HIS A 354 6.65 -12.17 8.93
N THR A 355 5.96 -13.16 9.47
CA THR A 355 4.65 -13.65 9.02
C THR A 355 3.47 -12.77 9.43
N LEU A 356 3.71 -11.71 10.20
CA LEU A 356 2.72 -10.89 10.92
C LEU A 356 1.99 -11.63 12.06
N GLU A 357 2.40 -12.86 12.40
CA GLU A 357 1.97 -13.54 13.61
C GLU A 357 2.57 -12.85 14.84
N THR A 358 1.79 -12.73 15.91
CA THR A 358 2.29 -12.16 17.16
C THR A 358 3.30 -13.10 17.84
N LYS A 359 4.27 -12.52 18.57
CA LYS A 359 5.26 -13.29 19.33
C LYS A 359 4.70 -13.87 20.61
N LEU A 360 3.69 -13.23 21.21
CA LEU A 360 3.14 -13.58 22.52
C LEU A 360 1.99 -14.59 22.46
N VAL A 361 1.21 -14.59 21.37
CA VAL A 361 0.04 -15.46 21.22
C VAL A 361 0.11 -16.18 19.88
N GLU A 362 0.23 -17.48 19.95
CA GLU A 362 0.29 -18.34 18.76
C GLU A 362 -1.03 -18.31 17.98
N GLY A 363 -0.93 -18.23 16.63
CA GLY A 363 -2.09 -18.22 15.73
C GLY A 363 -2.79 -16.87 15.64
N LEU A 364 -2.33 -15.84 16.37
CA LEU A 364 -2.87 -14.47 16.31
C LEU A 364 -2.02 -13.60 15.39
N TYR A 365 -2.67 -12.93 14.43
CA TYR A 365 -2.02 -12.08 13.43
C TYR A 365 -2.56 -10.66 13.49
N PHE A 366 -1.71 -9.66 13.26
CA PHE A 366 -2.11 -8.25 13.13
C PHE A 366 -1.81 -7.74 11.73
N ALA A 367 -2.76 -7.01 11.12
CA ALA A 367 -2.56 -6.42 9.81
C ALA A 367 -3.26 -5.05 9.65
N GLY A 368 -2.58 -4.12 8.98
CA GLY A 368 -3.10 -2.78 8.72
C GLY A 368 -2.79 -1.77 9.81
N GLN A 369 -3.73 -0.87 10.09
CA GLN A 369 -3.51 0.26 11.01
C GLN A 369 -3.24 -0.16 12.46
N ILE A 370 -3.67 -1.33 12.87
CA ILE A 370 -3.31 -1.90 14.18
C ILE A 370 -1.79 -1.97 14.39
N ASN A 371 -1.01 -2.04 13.31
CA ASN A 371 0.45 -2.04 13.30
C ASN A 371 1.06 -0.63 13.16
N GLY A 372 0.25 0.43 13.28
CA GLY A 372 0.72 1.81 13.14
C GLY A 372 1.03 2.24 11.71
N THR A 373 0.43 1.62 10.69
CA THR A 373 0.53 2.06 9.30
C THR A 373 -0.63 2.95 8.91
N THR A 374 -0.43 3.81 7.89
CA THR A 374 -1.49 4.59 7.26
C THR A 374 -1.47 4.44 5.75
N GLY A 375 -2.57 4.00 5.17
CA GLY A 375 -2.79 3.82 3.74
C GLY A 375 -3.50 2.51 3.44
N TYR A 376 -4.33 2.54 2.41
CA TYR A 376 -5.13 1.39 1.97
C TYR A 376 -4.23 0.25 1.47
N GLU A 377 -3.19 0.60 0.73
CA GLU A 377 -2.27 -0.32 0.08
C GLU A 377 -1.38 -1.03 1.12
N GLU A 378 -0.89 -0.26 2.12
CA GLU A 378 -0.15 -0.83 3.25
C GLU A 378 -1.02 -1.78 4.08
N ALA A 379 -2.29 -1.44 4.26
CA ALA A 379 -3.24 -2.29 4.98
C ALA A 379 -3.56 -3.56 4.16
N ALA A 380 -3.89 -3.42 2.88
CA ALA A 380 -4.21 -4.52 1.99
C ALA A 380 -3.06 -5.54 1.88
N SER A 381 -1.83 -5.07 1.71
CA SER A 381 -0.65 -5.94 1.60
C SER A 381 -0.35 -6.70 2.91
N GLN A 382 -0.50 -6.05 4.07
CA GLN A 382 -0.38 -6.72 5.35
C GLN A 382 -1.49 -7.76 5.54
N GLY A 383 -2.74 -7.39 5.18
CA GLY A 383 -3.87 -8.30 5.21
C GLY A 383 -3.64 -9.54 4.36
N LEU A 384 -3.20 -9.36 3.12
CA LEU A 384 -2.85 -10.44 2.20
C LEU A 384 -1.82 -11.39 2.84
N MET A 385 -0.70 -10.86 3.35
CA MET A 385 0.36 -11.66 3.96
C MET A 385 -0.07 -12.37 5.25
N ALA A 386 -0.86 -11.71 6.09
CA ALA A 386 -1.42 -12.31 7.30
C ALA A 386 -2.41 -13.43 6.97
N GLY A 387 -3.29 -13.23 5.99
CA GLY A 387 -4.24 -14.23 5.52
C GLY A 387 -3.54 -15.46 4.93
N ILE A 388 -2.52 -15.25 4.09
CA ILE A 388 -1.67 -16.32 3.55
C ILE A 388 -1.06 -17.14 4.68
N ASN A 389 -0.38 -16.50 5.63
CA ASN A 389 0.34 -17.19 6.69
C ASN A 389 -0.59 -17.85 7.71
N ALA A 390 -1.74 -17.24 8.00
CA ALA A 390 -2.76 -17.87 8.83
C ALA A 390 -3.28 -19.16 8.16
N SER A 391 -3.55 -19.12 6.85
CA SER A 391 -3.98 -20.29 6.08
C SER A 391 -2.89 -21.39 6.04
N LEU A 392 -1.64 -21.04 5.71
CA LEU A 392 -0.54 -22.00 5.66
C LEU A 392 -0.31 -22.67 7.01
N LYS A 393 -0.37 -21.90 8.11
CA LYS A 393 -0.22 -22.44 9.47
C LYS A 393 -1.31 -23.47 9.79
N THR A 394 -2.56 -23.19 9.44
CA THR A 394 -3.67 -24.15 9.68
C THR A 394 -3.58 -25.41 8.84
N GLN A 395 -2.83 -25.36 7.73
CA GLN A 395 -2.54 -26.47 6.85
C GLN A 395 -1.18 -27.16 7.17
N GLU A 396 -0.49 -26.73 8.24
CA GLU A 396 0.83 -27.24 8.66
C GLU A 396 1.88 -27.13 7.55
N LYS A 397 1.80 -26.07 6.73
CA LYS A 397 2.74 -25.77 5.65
C LYS A 397 3.76 -24.72 6.09
N GLU A 398 4.87 -24.64 5.35
CA GLU A 398 5.91 -23.63 5.58
C GLU A 398 5.35 -22.20 5.45
N ALA A 399 5.85 -21.31 6.28
CA ALA A 399 5.48 -19.90 6.27
C ALA A 399 5.95 -19.20 4.98
N PHE A 400 5.14 -18.28 4.50
CA PHE A 400 5.46 -17.46 3.32
C PHE A 400 5.90 -16.07 3.75
N THR A 401 7.10 -15.67 3.35
CA THR A 401 7.65 -14.34 3.61
C THR A 401 8.31 -13.80 2.35
N LEU A 402 8.39 -12.48 2.24
CA LEU A 402 9.03 -11.78 1.13
C LEU A 402 10.20 -10.94 1.65
N ARG A 403 11.33 -11.04 0.96
CA ARG A 403 12.53 -10.24 1.28
C ARG A 403 12.42 -8.83 0.69
N ARG A 404 13.28 -7.93 1.16
CA ARG A 404 13.37 -6.53 0.71
C ARG A 404 13.80 -6.39 -0.76
N ASP A 405 14.52 -7.35 -1.31
CA ASP A 405 14.94 -7.41 -2.71
C ASP A 405 13.91 -8.10 -3.63
N GLU A 406 12.85 -8.67 -3.06
CA GLU A 406 11.79 -9.36 -3.79
C GLU A 406 10.52 -8.53 -3.97
N ALA A 407 10.17 -7.68 -2.99
CA ALA A 407 8.93 -6.93 -3.03
C ALA A 407 8.95 -5.67 -2.14
N TYR A 408 8.19 -4.63 -2.53
CA TYR A 408 7.85 -3.52 -1.63
C TYR A 408 7.08 -4.00 -0.39
N ILE A 409 6.25 -5.04 -0.53
CA ILE A 409 5.60 -5.73 0.61
C ILE A 409 6.65 -6.27 1.58
N GLY A 410 7.75 -6.85 1.07
CA GLY A 410 8.87 -7.29 1.90
C GLY A 410 9.57 -6.14 2.60
N VAL A 411 9.81 -5.02 1.91
CA VAL A 411 10.35 -3.79 2.52
C VAL A 411 9.43 -3.28 3.63
N LEU A 412 8.13 -3.21 3.38
CA LEU A 412 7.12 -2.76 4.35
C LEU A 412 7.17 -3.60 5.64
N ILE A 413 7.05 -4.90 5.51
CA ILE A 413 6.98 -5.80 6.67
C ILE A 413 8.29 -5.78 7.45
N ASP A 414 9.42 -5.84 6.77
CA ASP A 414 10.73 -5.77 7.41
C ASP A 414 10.95 -4.45 8.17
N ASP A 415 10.58 -3.30 7.57
CA ASP A 415 10.63 -2.01 8.27
C ASP A 415 9.76 -2.00 9.53
N LEU A 416 8.54 -2.56 9.46
CA LEU A 416 7.62 -2.61 10.60
C LEU A 416 8.20 -3.41 11.77
N ILE A 417 8.66 -4.62 11.51
CA ILE A 417 9.09 -5.54 12.57
C ILE A 417 10.50 -5.23 13.13
N THR A 418 11.34 -4.53 12.35
CA THR A 418 12.73 -4.22 12.76
C THR A 418 12.89 -2.80 13.28
N LYS A 419 12.25 -1.82 12.66
CA LYS A 419 12.35 -0.39 13.03
C LYS A 419 11.20 0.06 13.93
N GLY A 420 10.06 -0.64 13.88
CA GLY A 420 8.85 -0.23 14.59
C GLY A 420 8.19 0.99 13.97
N THR A 421 7.20 1.54 14.70
CA THR A 421 6.42 2.71 14.28
C THR A 421 6.28 3.67 15.44
N GLU A 422 7.14 4.68 15.51
CA GLU A 422 6.99 5.80 16.46
C GLU A 422 5.97 6.83 15.95
N GLU A 423 5.88 6.99 14.63
CA GLU A 423 4.87 7.79 13.92
C GLU A 423 4.15 6.90 12.88
N PRO A 424 2.93 7.24 12.43
CA PRO A 424 2.24 6.45 11.42
C PRO A 424 3.10 6.17 10.19
N TYR A 425 3.39 4.87 9.94
CA TYR A 425 4.24 4.44 8.84
C TYR A 425 3.55 4.63 7.49
N ARG A 426 4.32 5.08 6.51
CA ARG A 426 3.90 5.20 5.12
C ARG A 426 5.01 4.75 4.17
N MET A 427 4.64 4.01 3.13
CA MET A 427 5.59 3.56 2.11
C MET A 427 5.97 4.69 1.15
N PHE A 428 7.26 4.75 0.81
CA PHE A 428 7.87 5.63 -0.19
C PHE A 428 8.92 4.87 -1.00
N THR A 429 9.17 5.31 -2.23
CA THR A 429 10.22 4.72 -3.07
C THR A 429 11.62 4.81 -2.46
N SER A 430 11.86 5.80 -1.59
CA SER A 430 13.15 5.95 -0.88
C SER A 430 13.43 4.89 0.17
N ARG A 431 12.40 4.12 0.58
CA ARG A 431 12.58 3.02 1.54
C ARG A 431 13.09 1.74 0.90
N ALA A 432 12.93 1.59 -0.42
CA ALA A 432 13.40 0.45 -1.17
C ALA A 432 14.81 0.70 -1.72
N GLU A 433 15.76 -0.15 -1.34
CA GLU A 433 17.15 -0.10 -1.79
C GLU A 433 17.26 -0.55 -3.25
N TYR A 434 16.44 -1.53 -3.67
CA TYR A 434 16.50 -2.20 -4.97
C TYR A 434 15.34 -1.83 -5.90
N ARG A 435 14.98 -0.55 -5.94
CA ARG A 435 13.76 -0.09 -6.67
C ARG A 435 13.80 -0.34 -8.18
N THR A 436 14.98 -0.47 -8.81
CA THR A 436 15.10 -0.87 -10.22
C THR A 436 14.68 -2.33 -10.43
N LEU A 437 14.83 -3.19 -9.42
CA LEU A 437 14.34 -4.56 -9.44
C LEU A 437 12.85 -4.63 -9.08
N LEU A 438 12.37 -3.73 -8.21
CA LEU A 438 11.01 -3.75 -7.63
C LEU A 438 10.03 -2.86 -8.41
N ARG A 439 10.09 -2.88 -9.75
CA ARG A 439 9.21 -2.04 -10.59
C ARG A 439 7.77 -2.57 -10.59
N GLN A 440 6.83 -1.66 -10.88
CA GLN A 440 5.41 -2.00 -11.02
C GLN A 440 5.12 -2.90 -12.23
N ASP A 441 5.90 -2.76 -13.30
CA ASP A 441 5.73 -3.48 -14.55
C ASP A 441 6.12 -4.97 -14.48
N ASN A 442 7.00 -5.34 -13.54
CA ASN A 442 7.55 -6.69 -13.40
C ASN A 442 7.11 -7.42 -12.12
N ALA A 443 6.13 -6.91 -11.38
CA ALA A 443 5.70 -7.56 -10.14
C ALA A 443 5.17 -8.97 -10.38
N ASP A 444 4.52 -9.22 -11.50
CA ASP A 444 4.05 -10.53 -11.92
C ASP A 444 5.21 -11.54 -12.09
N LEU A 445 6.28 -11.15 -12.79
CA LEU A 445 7.45 -12.00 -12.98
C LEU A 445 8.10 -12.41 -11.64
N ARG A 446 8.16 -11.47 -10.68
CA ARG A 446 8.75 -11.70 -9.36
C ARG A 446 7.88 -12.55 -8.43
N LEU A 447 6.57 -12.36 -8.47
CA LEU A 447 5.67 -12.80 -7.39
C LEU A 447 4.59 -13.81 -7.84
N THR A 448 4.14 -13.82 -9.10
CA THR A 448 3.10 -14.76 -9.53
C THR A 448 3.53 -16.23 -9.40
N PRO A 449 4.76 -16.63 -9.74
CA PRO A 449 5.20 -18.00 -9.49
C PRO A 449 5.17 -18.38 -8.00
N LYS A 450 5.51 -17.43 -7.11
CA LYS A 450 5.45 -17.63 -5.66
C LYS A 450 4.00 -17.75 -5.17
N GLY A 451 3.12 -16.85 -5.64
CA GLY A 451 1.69 -16.91 -5.34
C GLY A 451 1.04 -18.22 -5.81
N PHE A 452 1.45 -18.71 -6.97
CA PHE A 452 0.98 -20.00 -7.50
C PHE A 452 1.49 -21.19 -6.66
N SER A 453 2.76 -21.19 -6.26
CA SER A 453 3.35 -22.28 -5.47
C SER A 453 2.69 -22.49 -4.10
N ILE A 454 2.14 -21.42 -3.51
CA ILE A 454 1.38 -21.48 -2.25
C ILE A 454 -0.12 -21.73 -2.45
N GLY A 455 -0.60 -21.82 -3.70
CA GLY A 455 -2.00 -22.09 -4.04
C GLY A 455 -2.93 -20.87 -4.02
N LEU A 456 -2.40 -19.64 -4.06
CA LEU A 456 -3.20 -18.41 -4.08
C LEU A 456 -3.39 -17.85 -5.50
N ALA A 457 -2.30 -17.67 -6.26
CA ALA A 457 -2.42 -17.21 -7.64
C ALA A 457 -2.94 -18.35 -8.54
N SER A 458 -3.88 -18.02 -9.43
CA SER A 458 -4.46 -18.98 -10.35
C SER A 458 -3.49 -19.37 -11.48
N GLU A 459 -3.71 -20.55 -12.06
CA GLU A 459 -2.98 -21.00 -13.26
C GLU A 459 -3.13 -19.99 -14.43
N LYS A 460 -4.28 -19.34 -14.55
CA LYS A 460 -4.50 -18.31 -15.56
C LYS A 460 -3.54 -17.14 -15.38
N ARG A 461 -3.28 -16.72 -14.13
CA ARG A 461 -2.27 -15.66 -13.82
C ARG A 461 -0.86 -16.11 -14.20
N LEU A 462 -0.50 -17.35 -13.84
CA LEU A 462 0.81 -17.88 -14.16
C LEU A 462 1.04 -17.92 -15.68
N ARG A 463 0.10 -18.49 -16.43
CA ARG A 463 0.18 -18.56 -17.91
C ARG A 463 0.25 -17.18 -18.56
N ARG A 464 -0.54 -16.19 -18.08
CA ARG A 464 -0.49 -14.82 -18.61
C ARG A 464 0.88 -14.18 -18.36
N MET A 465 1.44 -14.36 -17.17
CA MET A 465 2.79 -13.89 -16.84
C MET A 465 3.84 -14.52 -17.74
N GLU A 466 3.83 -15.85 -17.88
CA GLU A 466 4.77 -16.60 -18.74
C GLU A 466 4.68 -16.14 -20.20
N GLN A 467 3.47 -16.00 -20.73
CA GLN A 467 3.25 -15.51 -22.09
C GLN A 467 3.85 -14.10 -22.27
N LYS A 468 3.50 -13.13 -21.42
CA LYS A 468 3.98 -11.75 -21.49
C LYS A 468 5.51 -11.67 -21.50
N HIS A 469 6.17 -12.38 -20.58
CA HIS A 469 7.61 -12.32 -20.46
C HIS A 469 8.33 -13.05 -21.58
N ASN A 470 7.83 -14.22 -22.01
CA ASN A 470 8.38 -14.95 -23.17
C ASN A 470 8.27 -14.12 -24.47
N GLU A 471 7.15 -13.46 -24.68
CA GLU A 471 6.97 -12.58 -25.86
C GLU A 471 7.89 -11.35 -25.79
N ALA A 472 8.04 -10.74 -24.63
CA ALA A 472 8.98 -9.62 -24.43
C ALA A 472 10.44 -10.05 -24.67
N GLU A 473 10.87 -11.19 -24.17
CA GLU A 473 12.21 -11.74 -24.41
C GLU A 473 12.45 -12.03 -25.90
N LYS A 474 11.48 -12.61 -26.59
CA LYS A 474 11.56 -12.83 -28.06
C LYS A 474 11.67 -11.50 -28.81
N PHE A 475 10.96 -10.48 -28.39
CA PHE A 475 11.01 -9.17 -29.02
C PHE A 475 12.36 -8.46 -28.76
N VAL A 476 12.92 -8.57 -27.57
CA VAL A 476 14.30 -8.09 -27.27
C VAL A 476 15.33 -8.83 -28.10
N LYS A 477 15.17 -10.16 -28.26
CA LYS A 477 16.04 -10.95 -29.13
C LYS A 477 15.95 -10.51 -30.59
N PHE A 478 14.74 -10.24 -31.11
CA PHE A 478 14.55 -9.68 -32.45
C PHE A 478 15.36 -8.40 -32.65
N PHE A 479 15.38 -7.46 -31.69
CA PHE A 479 16.22 -6.25 -31.79
C PHE A 479 17.73 -6.57 -31.82
N SER A 480 18.14 -7.62 -31.11
CA SER A 480 19.54 -8.06 -31.07
C SER A 480 19.99 -8.76 -32.36
N ASP A 481 19.06 -9.47 -33.01
CA ASP A 481 19.34 -10.21 -34.25
C ASP A 481 19.22 -9.32 -35.49
N THR A 482 18.33 -8.29 -35.46
CA THR A 482 18.05 -7.41 -36.57
C THR A 482 19.13 -6.34 -36.72
N SER A 483 19.63 -6.15 -37.96
CA SER A 483 20.57 -5.09 -38.31
C SER A 483 19.88 -4.03 -39.15
N VAL A 484 20.18 -2.76 -38.91
CA VAL A 484 19.59 -1.61 -39.62
C VAL A 484 20.70 -0.88 -40.38
N LYS A 485 20.41 -0.50 -41.61
CA LYS A 485 21.35 0.25 -42.45
C LYS A 485 21.34 1.76 -42.11
N PRO A 486 22.44 2.49 -42.41
CA PRO A 486 22.49 3.95 -42.18
C PRO A 486 21.35 4.72 -42.86
N GLU A 487 20.93 4.29 -44.04
CA GLU A 487 19.86 4.95 -44.83
C GLU A 487 18.51 4.87 -44.10
N GLU A 488 18.27 3.84 -43.35
CA GLU A 488 17.05 3.62 -42.57
C GLU A 488 17.15 4.27 -41.17
N ALA A 489 18.31 4.14 -40.50
CA ALA A 489 18.50 4.59 -39.13
C ALA A 489 18.70 6.11 -39.01
N ASN A 490 19.49 6.71 -39.91
CA ASN A 490 19.92 8.10 -39.76
C ASN A 490 18.79 9.12 -39.78
N PRO A 491 17.73 9.00 -40.62
CA PRO A 491 16.60 9.92 -40.54
C PRO A 491 15.93 9.95 -39.17
N VAL A 492 15.78 8.79 -38.53
CA VAL A 492 15.21 8.69 -37.18
C VAL A 492 16.17 9.29 -36.15
N LEU A 493 17.46 8.96 -36.24
CA LEU A 493 18.49 9.44 -35.32
C LEU A 493 18.66 10.95 -35.38
N GLU A 494 18.70 11.52 -36.59
CA GLU A 494 18.83 12.95 -36.83
C GLU A 494 17.63 13.73 -36.26
N SER A 495 16.40 13.22 -36.44
CA SER A 495 15.19 13.84 -35.89
C SER A 495 15.19 13.92 -34.35
N LYS A 496 16.01 13.11 -33.69
CA LYS A 496 16.18 13.05 -32.23
C LYS A 496 17.49 13.62 -31.72
N GLY A 497 18.28 14.25 -32.59
CA GLY A 497 19.60 14.78 -32.24
C GLY A 497 20.58 13.70 -31.74
N SER A 498 20.40 12.45 -32.20
CA SER A 498 21.25 11.32 -31.84
C SER A 498 22.37 11.16 -32.84
N ALA A 499 23.53 10.64 -32.39
CA ALA A 499 24.67 10.42 -33.28
C ALA A 499 24.34 9.47 -34.44
N LEU A 500 24.70 9.88 -35.67
CA LEU A 500 24.45 9.09 -36.87
C LEU A 500 25.33 7.83 -36.92
N VAL A 501 24.83 6.78 -37.53
CA VAL A 501 25.59 5.56 -37.78
C VAL A 501 26.23 5.63 -39.16
N LYS A 502 27.50 5.15 -39.27
CA LYS A 502 28.29 5.14 -40.53
C LYS A 502 28.22 3.80 -41.27
N GLN A 503 27.80 2.77 -40.59
CA GLN A 503 27.65 1.41 -41.09
C GLN A 503 26.45 0.74 -40.48
N SER A 504 26.01 -0.40 -41.02
CA SER A 504 24.93 -1.19 -40.44
C SER A 504 25.23 -1.52 -38.98
N ASP A 505 24.30 -1.31 -38.11
CA ASP A 505 24.38 -1.61 -36.67
C ASP A 505 23.17 -2.40 -36.19
N LYS A 506 23.29 -3.02 -35.01
CA LYS A 506 22.19 -3.76 -34.41
C LYS A 506 21.09 -2.81 -33.92
N MET A 507 19.85 -3.16 -34.19
CA MET A 507 18.69 -2.37 -33.75
C MET A 507 18.68 -2.20 -32.21
N PHE A 508 19.11 -3.23 -31.45
CA PHE A 508 19.28 -3.14 -30.01
C PHE A 508 20.15 -1.95 -29.58
N LYS A 509 21.28 -1.71 -30.26
CA LYS A 509 22.18 -0.58 -29.94
C LYS A 509 21.56 0.78 -30.28
N ILE A 510 20.76 0.85 -31.34
CA ILE A 510 20.03 2.06 -31.72
C ILE A 510 18.95 2.34 -30.69
N PHE A 511 18.14 1.35 -30.36
CA PHE A 511 17.04 1.46 -29.41
C PHE A 511 17.53 1.72 -27.98
N SER A 512 18.68 1.21 -27.56
CA SER A 512 19.23 1.45 -26.21
C SER A 512 19.64 2.92 -25.96
N ARG A 513 19.68 3.78 -27.00
CA ARG A 513 20.04 5.20 -26.85
C ARG A 513 18.95 5.97 -26.07
N PRO A 514 19.32 6.89 -25.17
CA PRO A 514 18.35 7.53 -24.23
C PRO A 514 17.16 8.24 -24.90
N ASN A 515 17.40 8.92 -26.02
CA ASN A 515 16.41 9.76 -26.72
C ASN A 515 15.63 9.03 -27.82
N ILE A 516 15.88 7.74 -28.03
CA ILE A 516 15.13 6.91 -28.98
C ILE A 516 14.05 6.14 -28.22
N THR A 517 12.79 6.33 -28.54
CA THR A 517 11.65 5.66 -27.91
C THR A 517 11.14 4.50 -28.76
N ILE A 518 10.23 3.70 -28.21
CA ILE A 518 9.58 2.64 -28.99
C ILE A 518 8.82 3.21 -30.20
N ASP A 519 8.20 4.38 -30.08
CA ASP A 519 7.50 5.03 -31.20
C ASP A 519 8.44 5.41 -32.35
N ASP A 520 9.71 5.70 -32.03
CA ASP A 520 10.73 5.95 -33.05
C ASP A 520 11.18 4.67 -33.72
N ILE A 521 11.28 3.58 -32.96
CA ILE A 521 11.67 2.26 -33.47
C ILE A 521 10.54 1.64 -34.31
N ARG A 522 9.28 1.88 -33.98
CA ARG A 522 8.12 1.44 -34.79
C ARG A 522 8.06 2.05 -36.19
N LYS A 523 8.80 3.13 -36.46
CA LYS A 523 8.95 3.70 -37.82
C LYS A 523 9.73 2.78 -38.78
N PHE A 524 10.47 1.79 -38.22
CA PHE A 524 11.10 0.75 -39.04
C PHE A 524 10.04 -0.32 -39.37
N GLU A 525 9.82 -0.55 -40.68
CA GLU A 525 8.84 -1.50 -41.18
C GLU A 525 8.96 -2.90 -40.55
N ALA A 526 10.20 -3.38 -40.40
CA ALA A 526 10.47 -4.67 -39.80
C ALA A 526 9.97 -4.79 -38.34
N VAL A 527 9.97 -3.68 -37.58
CA VAL A 527 9.48 -3.68 -36.18
C VAL A 527 7.96 -3.69 -36.15
N GLU A 528 7.32 -2.82 -36.94
CA GLU A 528 5.85 -2.76 -37.00
C GLU A 528 5.28 -4.09 -37.51
N GLN A 529 5.92 -4.69 -38.52
CA GLN A 529 5.54 -6.01 -39.03
C GLN A 529 5.67 -7.08 -37.94
N TYR A 530 6.79 -7.09 -37.18
CA TYR A 530 6.97 -8.05 -36.09
C TYR A 530 5.90 -7.92 -35.00
N ILE A 531 5.54 -6.69 -34.62
CA ILE A 531 4.46 -6.41 -33.64
C ILE A 531 3.12 -6.98 -34.16
N GLN A 532 2.79 -6.74 -35.42
CA GLN A 532 1.54 -7.20 -36.03
C GLN A 532 1.51 -8.73 -36.17
N ASP A 533 2.56 -9.35 -36.70
CA ASP A 533 2.64 -10.79 -36.94
C ASP A 533 2.54 -11.60 -35.64
N ASN A 534 3.06 -11.06 -34.53
CA ASN A 534 3.02 -11.70 -33.22
C ASN A 534 1.89 -11.19 -32.32
N ASN A 535 1.06 -10.24 -32.82
CA ASN A 535 -0.04 -9.62 -32.07
C ASN A 535 0.35 -9.16 -30.66
N LEU A 536 1.52 -8.45 -30.58
CA LEU A 536 2.07 -8.01 -29.30
C LEU A 536 1.20 -6.91 -28.67
N ASP A 537 0.85 -7.09 -27.42
CA ASP A 537 0.14 -6.06 -26.65
C ASP A 537 1.10 -4.99 -26.08
N ASN A 538 0.53 -3.89 -25.60
CA ASN A 538 1.29 -2.75 -25.08
C ASN A 538 2.14 -3.12 -23.85
N GLU A 539 1.69 -4.04 -22.99
CA GLU A 539 2.47 -4.48 -21.82
C GLU A 539 3.73 -5.22 -22.24
N VAL A 540 3.64 -6.07 -23.28
CA VAL A 540 4.81 -6.77 -23.86
C VAL A 540 5.79 -5.78 -24.47
N ILE A 541 5.28 -4.83 -25.24
CA ILE A 541 6.10 -3.80 -25.90
C ILE A 541 6.82 -2.92 -24.87
N GLU A 542 6.12 -2.44 -23.85
CA GLU A 542 6.70 -1.66 -22.76
C GLU A 542 7.77 -2.47 -21.99
N GLN A 543 7.47 -3.73 -21.68
CA GLN A 543 8.42 -4.61 -20.99
C GLN A 543 9.70 -4.81 -21.82
N ALA A 544 9.60 -4.97 -23.14
CA ALA A 544 10.76 -5.08 -24.02
C ALA A 544 11.56 -3.77 -24.07
N GLU A 545 10.90 -2.61 -24.16
CA GLU A 545 11.57 -1.31 -24.12
C GLU A 545 12.36 -1.13 -22.82
N ILE A 546 11.75 -1.42 -21.68
CA ILE A 546 12.40 -1.34 -20.36
C ILE A 546 13.65 -2.26 -20.32
N GLN A 547 13.53 -3.49 -20.80
CA GLN A 547 14.64 -4.42 -20.83
C GLN A 547 15.81 -3.90 -21.71
N VAL A 548 15.51 -3.36 -22.90
CA VAL A 548 16.56 -2.79 -23.78
C VAL A 548 17.21 -1.57 -23.13
N LYS A 549 16.43 -0.65 -22.60
CA LYS A 549 16.91 0.63 -22.06
C LYS A 549 17.67 0.50 -20.73
N TYR A 550 17.23 -0.39 -19.87
CA TYR A 550 17.68 -0.46 -18.48
C TYR A 550 18.46 -1.74 -18.14
N SER A 551 18.78 -2.60 -19.12
CA SER A 551 19.49 -3.87 -18.91
C SER A 551 20.77 -3.72 -18.06
N GLY A 552 21.61 -2.73 -18.34
CA GLY A 552 22.84 -2.48 -17.59
C GLY A 552 22.61 -2.07 -16.13
N TYR A 553 21.58 -1.24 -15.87
CA TYR A 553 21.21 -0.83 -14.52
C TYR A 553 20.61 -1.99 -13.73
N ILE A 554 19.73 -2.77 -14.37
CA ILE A 554 19.10 -3.97 -13.78
C ILE A 554 20.18 -4.98 -13.39
N ALA A 555 21.12 -5.29 -14.29
CA ALA A 555 22.21 -6.23 -14.02
C ALA A 555 23.11 -5.75 -12.86
N LYS A 556 23.45 -4.46 -12.83
CA LYS A 556 24.26 -3.89 -11.74
C LYS A 556 23.54 -3.98 -10.39
N GLU A 557 22.25 -3.61 -10.34
CA GLU A 557 21.49 -3.66 -9.10
C GLU A 557 21.27 -5.10 -8.62
N LYS A 558 21.01 -6.05 -9.54
CA LYS A 558 20.94 -7.46 -9.22
C LYS A 558 22.23 -7.99 -8.59
N ASN A 559 23.38 -7.68 -9.18
CA ASN A 559 24.67 -8.07 -8.62
C ASN A 559 24.91 -7.46 -7.22
N ASN A 560 24.43 -6.24 -6.97
CA ASN A 560 24.53 -5.62 -5.65
C ASN A 560 23.61 -6.31 -4.65
N ALA A 561 22.37 -6.62 -5.05
CA ALA A 561 21.41 -7.36 -4.22
C ALA A 561 21.98 -8.75 -3.85
N ASP A 562 22.53 -9.48 -4.81
CA ASP A 562 23.12 -10.82 -4.59
C ASP A 562 24.32 -10.77 -3.62
N LYS A 563 25.12 -9.70 -3.63
CA LYS A 563 26.22 -9.52 -2.67
C LYS A 563 25.73 -9.25 -1.26
N LEU A 564 24.70 -8.41 -1.09
CA LEU A 564 24.16 -8.04 0.21
C LEU A 564 23.27 -9.13 0.79
N SER A 565 22.63 -9.94 -0.05
CA SER A 565 21.78 -11.05 0.37
C SER A 565 22.51 -12.13 1.18
N ARG A 566 23.85 -12.16 1.13
CA ARG A 566 24.64 -13.11 1.95
C ARG A 566 24.34 -13.00 3.43
N LEU A 567 24.12 -11.79 3.95
CA LEU A 567 23.75 -11.58 5.36
C LEU A 567 22.31 -11.98 5.67
N GLU A 568 21.42 -12.01 4.67
CA GLU A 568 20.04 -12.51 4.83
C GLU A 568 20.00 -14.02 5.05
N TYR A 569 20.98 -14.75 4.55
CA TYR A 569 21.08 -16.20 4.76
C TYR A 569 21.75 -16.58 6.07
N VAL A 570 22.39 -15.63 6.78
CA VAL A 570 22.96 -15.86 8.11
C VAL A 570 21.86 -15.76 9.14
N LYS A 571 21.25 -16.91 9.46
CA LYS A 571 20.20 -17.02 10.47
C LYS A 571 20.79 -16.86 11.87
N ILE A 572 20.06 -16.13 12.71
CA ILE A 572 20.31 -16.04 14.15
C ILE A 572 19.43 -17.13 14.82
N PRO A 573 19.99 -17.96 15.72
CA PRO A 573 19.20 -18.97 16.42
C PRO A 573 18.01 -18.37 17.17
N GLU A 574 16.89 -19.10 17.23
CA GLU A 574 15.76 -18.72 18.07
C GLU A 574 16.20 -18.65 19.54
N ASN A 575 15.73 -17.65 20.27
CA ASN A 575 16.10 -17.38 21.68
C ASN A 575 17.61 -17.11 21.90
N PHE A 576 18.30 -16.53 20.90
CA PHE A 576 19.70 -16.16 21.03
C PHE A 576 19.89 -15.16 22.19
N ASP A 577 20.79 -15.48 23.11
CA ASP A 577 21.05 -14.66 24.30
C ASP A 577 22.08 -13.56 24.03
N TYR A 578 21.61 -12.39 23.66
CA TYR A 578 22.44 -11.21 23.42
C TYR A 578 23.12 -10.67 24.69
N SER A 579 22.65 -11.03 25.90
CA SER A 579 23.22 -10.52 27.15
C SER A 579 24.67 -10.98 27.40
N GLN A 580 25.06 -12.08 26.78
CA GLN A 580 26.41 -12.65 26.90
C GLN A 580 27.46 -11.88 26.08
N ILE A 581 27.05 -11.08 25.08
CA ILE A 581 27.96 -10.36 24.19
C ILE A 581 28.38 -9.03 24.85
N LYS A 582 29.33 -9.07 25.80
CA LYS A 582 29.77 -7.87 26.56
C LYS A 582 30.47 -6.81 25.67
N SER A 583 31.04 -7.20 24.54
CA SER A 583 31.71 -6.30 23.58
C SER A 583 30.78 -5.53 22.67
N MET A 584 29.49 -5.86 22.64
CA MET A 584 28.46 -5.13 21.93
C MET A 584 27.97 -3.92 22.76
N SER A 585 27.54 -2.84 22.08
CA SER A 585 26.99 -1.67 22.76
C SER A 585 25.75 -2.04 23.60
N PHE A 586 25.54 -1.32 24.70
CA PHE A 586 24.38 -1.57 25.59
C PHE A 586 23.06 -1.38 24.81
N GLU A 587 22.97 -0.30 24.01
CA GLU A 587 21.78 0.01 23.21
C GLU A 587 21.48 -1.12 22.20
N ALA A 588 22.49 -1.60 21.46
CA ALA A 588 22.32 -2.68 20.51
C ALA A 588 21.84 -3.97 21.19
N ARG A 589 22.42 -4.33 22.33
CA ARG A 589 21.99 -5.53 23.09
C ARG A 589 20.53 -5.47 23.52
N GLU A 590 20.09 -4.35 24.11
CA GLU A 590 18.72 -4.19 24.56
C GLU A 590 17.73 -4.24 23.37
N LYS A 591 18.07 -3.59 22.27
CA LYS A 591 17.23 -3.61 21.07
C LYS A 591 17.17 -4.98 20.40
N LEU A 592 18.30 -5.65 20.25
CA LEU A 592 18.36 -7.01 19.69
C LEU A 592 17.61 -8.01 20.57
N LYS A 593 17.72 -7.89 21.89
CA LYS A 593 16.96 -8.71 22.85
C LYS A 593 15.44 -8.47 22.73
N LYS A 594 15.01 -7.22 22.56
CA LYS A 594 13.60 -6.87 22.42
C LYS A 594 13.03 -7.31 21.06
N ILE A 595 13.76 -7.08 19.98
CA ILE A 595 13.29 -7.31 18.61
C ILE A 595 13.47 -8.77 18.17
N GLN A 596 14.50 -9.47 18.68
CA GLN A 596 14.81 -10.86 18.33
C GLN A 596 14.84 -11.08 16.79
N PRO A 597 15.75 -10.40 16.05
CA PRO A 597 15.84 -10.56 14.61
C PRO A 597 16.21 -11.99 14.23
N THR A 598 15.67 -12.49 13.14
CA THR A 598 15.90 -13.87 12.67
C THR A 598 17.13 -14.01 11.77
N THR A 599 17.65 -12.88 11.23
CA THR A 599 18.86 -12.86 10.40
C THR A 599 19.80 -11.73 10.80
N VAL A 600 21.07 -11.88 10.47
CA VAL A 600 22.09 -10.84 10.71
C VAL A 600 21.78 -9.57 9.92
N SER A 601 21.22 -9.70 8.73
CA SER A 601 20.78 -8.55 7.93
C SER A 601 19.64 -7.78 8.61
N GLN A 602 18.65 -8.47 9.19
CA GLN A 602 17.63 -7.81 10.02
C GLN A 602 18.24 -7.08 11.23
N ALA A 603 19.16 -7.74 11.92
CA ALA A 603 19.87 -7.11 13.04
C ALA A 603 20.58 -5.80 12.64
N SER A 604 21.19 -5.77 11.44
CA SER A 604 21.88 -4.58 10.95
C SER A 604 20.98 -3.40 10.59
N ARG A 605 19.68 -3.63 10.37
CA ARG A 605 18.69 -2.61 10.06
C ARG A 605 18.00 -2.01 11.30
N ILE A 606 18.23 -2.60 12.47
CA ILE A 606 17.67 -2.08 13.72
C ILE A 606 18.36 -0.76 14.08
N SER A 607 17.57 0.28 14.31
CA SER A 607 18.10 1.58 14.71
C SER A 607 18.87 1.47 16.03
N GLY A 608 20.11 1.98 16.09
CA GLY A 608 21.01 1.88 17.25
C GLY A 608 21.90 0.63 17.26
N VAL A 609 21.82 -0.23 16.23
CA VAL A 609 22.78 -1.31 16.00
C VAL A 609 23.80 -0.83 14.95
N SER A 610 25.06 -0.72 15.35
CA SER A 610 26.15 -0.24 14.49
C SER A 610 26.76 -1.37 13.65
N PRO A 611 27.48 -1.06 12.54
CA PRO A 611 28.26 -2.07 11.81
C PRO A 611 29.25 -2.82 12.68
N ASN A 612 29.80 -2.16 13.71
CA ASN A 612 30.70 -2.80 14.67
C ASN A 612 29.99 -3.84 15.54
N ASP A 613 28.76 -3.53 16.00
CA ASP A 613 27.93 -4.49 16.76
C ASP A 613 27.60 -5.73 15.90
N ILE A 614 27.35 -5.55 14.60
CA ILE A 614 27.15 -6.65 13.65
C ILE A 614 28.40 -7.50 13.47
N SER A 615 29.57 -6.87 13.37
CA SER A 615 30.85 -7.60 13.29
C SER A 615 31.09 -8.43 14.57
N VAL A 616 30.80 -7.87 15.73
CA VAL A 616 30.87 -8.57 17.02
C VAL A 616 29.91 -9.74 17.07
N LEU A 617 28.66 -9.55 16.59
CA LEU A 617 27.65 -10.62 16.52
C LEU A 617 28.12 -11.77 15.63
N LEU A 618 28.66 -11.47 14.44
CA LEU A 618 29.18 -12.49 13.50
C LEU A 618 30.30 -13.30 14.13
N VAL A 619 31.28 -12.64 14.76
CA VAL A 619 32.39 -13.30 15.46
C VAL A 619 31.87 -14.21 16.59
N TYR A 620 30.90 -13.73 17.38
CA TYR A 620 30.32 -14.52 18.47
C TYR A 620 29.51 -15.74 17.95
N MET A 621 28.93 -15.64 16.77
CA MET A 621 28.25 -16.74 16.06
C MET A 621 29.23 -17.71 15.36
N GLY A 622 30.54 -17.46 15.40
CA GLY A 622 31.56 -18.29 14.75
C GLY A 622 31.60 -18.13 13.23
N ARG A 623 31.26 -16.95 12.73
CA ARG A 623 31.18 -16.61 11.30
C ARG A 623 32.21 -15.55 10.91
#